data_f6c06334d9bf5f52f623b3423eccfa40
#
_entry.id   f6c06334d9bf5f52f623b3423eccfa40
#
_cell.length_a   1.000
_cell.length_b   1.000
_cell.length_c   1.000
_cell.angle_alpha   90.00
_cell.angle_beta   90.00
_cell.angle_gamma   90.00
#
_symmetry.space_group_name_H-M   'P 1'
#
loop_
_entity.id
_entity.type
_entity.pdbx_description
1 polymer ?
#
loop_
_entity_poly.entity_id
_entity_poly.type
_entity_poly.pdbx_seq_one_letter_code
_entity_poly.pdbx_strand_id
1 'polypeptide(L)'
;MNLQLILSGVGGQGILFATRIFSALALEQGYNVIGSETHGMAQRGGSVISHLKIGDYASPLVRQGTAHILLSFDQDEAYRTLGFLKRGGFCFVNSPKEDFWDPGIKGYLEKNEIRAYSFPADKVALALGVPRSANLALIGYALSVPDMPFTYEDVKETIVRISPPRFRDANLQAFDTGYRGEK
;
A
#
# COMPACT_ATOMS: atom_id res chain seq x y z
N MET A 1 -11.31 -14.90 -5.25
CA MET A 1 -11.24 -13.50 -4.75
C MET A 1 -11.12 -12.57 -5.95
N ASN A 2 -11.87 -11.46 -5.97
CA ASN A 2 -11.70 -10.40 -6.99
C ASN A 2 -11.36 -9.10 -6.28
N LEU A 3 -10.12 -8.65 -6.40
CA LEU A 3 -9.58 -7.52 -5.65
C LEU A 3 -8.82 -6.57 -6.58
N GLN A 4 -8.97 -5.27 -6.36
CA GLN A 4 -8.24 -4.22 -7.08
C GLN A 4 -7.54 -3.33 -6.07
N LEU A 5 -6.23 -3.16 -6.24
CA LEU A 5 -5.39 -2.31 -5.40
C LEU A 5 -4.75 -1.21 -6.25
N ILE A 6 -4.60 -0.06 -5.65
CA ILE A 6 -3.70 1.01 -6.09
C ILE A 6 -2.61 1.16 -5.06
N LEU A 7 -1.36 1.14 -5.50
CA LEU A 7 -0.21 1.49 -4.69
C LEU A 7 0.42 2.74 -5.31
N SER A 8 0.57 3.80 -4.55
CA SER A 8 1.06 5.07 -5.05
C SER A 8 2.17 5.65 -4.17
N GLY A 9 3.00 6.47 -4.77
CA GLY A 9 4.09 7.12 -4.07
C GLY A 9 5.09 7.74 -5.03
N VAL A 10 6.23 8.12 -4.50
CA VAL A 10 7.33 8.72 -5.26
C VAL A 10 8.39 7.66 -5.55
N GLY A 11 9.02 7.76 -6.70
CA GLY A 11 10.08 6.85 -7.13
C GLY A 11 11.19 6.72 -6.06
N GLY A 12 11.46 5.49 -5.63
CA GLY A 12 12.38 5.17 -4.54
C GLY A 12 11.72 4.70 -3.24
N GLN A 13 10.41 4.88 -3.07
CA GLN A 13 9.66 4.45 -1.86
C GLN A 13 9.28 2.97 -1.85
N GLY A 14 9.72 2.19 -2.82
CA GLY A 14 9.51 0.74 -2.83
C GLY A 14 8.11 0.28 -3.25
N ILE A 15 7.40 1.08 -4.05
CA ILE A 15 6.05 0.77 -4.58
C ILE A 15 6.07 -0.58 -5.30
N LEU A 16 7.06 -0.82 -6.17
CA LEU A 16 7.18 -2.05 -6.93
C LEU A 16 7.40 -3.28 -6.04
N PHE A 17 8.17 -3.12 -4.98
CA PHE A 17 8.39 -4.21 -4.02
C PHE A 17 7.09 -4.53 -3.26
N ALA A 18 6.35 -3.52 -2.84
CA ALA A 18 5.05 -3.69 -2.22
C ALA A 18 4.05 -4.40 -3.16
N THR A 19 4.01 -4.00 -4.44
CA THR A 19 3.19 -4.67 -5.46
C THR A 19 3.58 -6.14 -5.63
N ARG A 20 4.88 -6.45 -5.64
CA ARG A 20 5.38 -7.83 -5.74
C ARG A 20 4.95 -8.70 -4.56
N ILE A 21 4.87 -8.16 -3.34
CA ILE A 21 4.40 -8.90 -2.16
C ILE A 21 2.97 -9.41 -2.41
N PHE A 22 2.04 -8.52 -2.72
CA PHE A 22 0.65 -8.90 -2.95
C PHE A 22 0.46 -9.78 -4.19
N SER A 23 1.26 -9.54 -5.24
CA SER A 23 1.23 -10.37 -6.44
C SER A 23 1.74 -11.79 -6.17
N ALA A 24 2.86 -11.93 -5.47
CA ALA A 24 3.44 -13.23 -5.15
C ALA A 24 2.52 -14.04 -4.24
N LEU A 25 1.93 -13.39 -3.22
CA LEU A 25 0.97 -14.01 -2.34
C LEU A 25 -0.27 -14.51 -3.09
N ALA A 26 -0.85 -13.66 -3.94
CA ALA A 26 -2.05 -14.02 -4.70
C ALA A 26 -1.79 -15.18 -5.68
N LEU A 27 -0.64 -15.20 -6.36
CA LEU A 27 -0.25 -16.30 -7.25
C LEU A 27 -0.07 -17.61 -6.48
N GLU A 28 0.52 -17.57 -5.29
CA GLU A 28 0.68 -18.74 -4.43
C GLU A 28 -0.66 -19.32 -3.96
N GLN A 29 -1.62 -18.44 -3.71
CA GLN A 29 -2.99 -18.84 -3.38
C GLN A 29 -3.81 -19.28 -4.61
N GLY A 30 -3.20 -19.37 -5.80
CA GLY A 30 -3.83 -19.83 -7.03
C GLY A 30 -4.70 -18.81 -7.75
N TYR A 31 -4.59 -17.52 -7.41
CA TYR A 31 -5.33 -16.47 -8.11
C TYR A 31 -4.58 -15.96 -9.33
N ASN A 32 -5.31 -15.57 -10.36
CA ASN A 32 -4.77 -14.80 -11.47
C ASN A 32 -4.38 -13.40 -10.98
N VAL A 33 -3.28 -12.88 -11.51
CA VAL A 33 -2.77 -11.55 -11.19
C VAL A 33 -2.45 -10.81 -12.47
N ILE A 34 -2.94 -9.59 -12.60
CA ILE A 34 -2.60 -8.70 -13.68
C ILE A 34 -2.32 -7.30 -13.12
N GLY A 35 -1.24 -6.68 -13.57
CA GLY A 35 -0.84 -5.36 -13.10
C GLY A 35 -0.25 -4.49 -14.20
N SER A 36 -0.23 -3.20 -13.93
CA SER A 36 0.43 -2.19 -14.76
C SER A 36 0.95 -1.07 -13.89
N GLU A 37 2.02 -0.46 -14.31
CA GLU A 37 2.64 0.66 -13.61
C GLU A 37 2.70 1.88 -14.52
N THR A 38 2.37 3.02 -13.93
CA THR A 38 2.53 4.31 -14.58
C THR A 38 3.57 5.13 -13.82
N HIS A 39 4.53 5.66 -14.57
CA HIS A 39 5.61 6.47 -14.01
C HIS A 39 5.48 7.89 -14.54
N GLY A 40 5.63 8.88 -13.68
CA GLY A 40 5.82 10.26 -14.08
C GLY A 40 7.11 10.43 -14.89
N MET A 41 7.20 11.50 -15.66
CA MET A 41 8.33 11.74 -16.58
C MET A 41 9.69 11.96 -15.89
N ALA A 42 9.74 12.16 -14.57
CA ALA A 42 10.96 12.30 -13.81
C ALA A 42 11.59 10.93 -13.53
N GLN A 43 12.84 10.73 -13.92
CA GLN A 43 13.56 9.46 -13.68
C GLN A 43 13.82 9.15 -12.19
N ARG A 44 13.82 10.17 -11.32
CA ARG A 44 13.91 10.04 -9.85
C ARG A 44 12.95 11.05 -9.22
N GLY A 45 12.23 10.62 -8.18
CA GLY A 45 11.30 11.50 -7.47
C GLY A 45 9.99 11.79 -8.22
N GLY A 46 9.72 11.12 -9.36
CA GLY A 46 8.45 11.21 -10.06
C GLY A 46 7.37 10.34 -9.41
N SER A 47 6.11 10.71 -9.64
CA SER A 47 4.94 9.92 -9.24
C SER A 47 5.00 8.51 -9.83
N VAL A 48 4.71 7.51 -9.01
CA VAL A 48 4.58 6.11 -9.41
C VAL A 48 3.24 5.60 -8.93
N ILE A 49 2.46 5.04 -9.85
CA ILE A 49 1.19 4.40 -9.52
C ILE A 49 1.24 2.97 -10.06
N SER A 50 1.07 2.01 -9.17
CA SER A 50 0.91 0.61 -9.51
C SER A 50 -0.55 0.21 -9.41
N HIS A 51 -1.08 -0.33 -10.49
CA HIS A 51 -2.40 -0.93 -10.60
C HIS A 51 -2.23 -2.43 -10.45
N LEU A 52 -2.89 -3.02 -9.47
CA LEU A 52 -2.85 -4.46 -9.24
C LEU A 52 -4.26 -5.01 -9.15
N LYS A 53 -4.55 -6.03 -9.94
CA LYS A 53 -5.80 -6.77 -9.92
C LYS A 53 -5.54 -8.24 -9.67
N ILE A 54 -6.28 -8.81 -8.74
CA ILE A 54 -6.20 -10.21 -8.31
C ILE A 54 -7.55 -10.86 -8.58
N GLY A 55 -7.58 -11.94 -9.33
CA GLY A 55 -8.78 -12.65 -9.75
C GLY A 55 -9.07 -12.52 -11.24
N ASP A 56 -10.34 -12.65 -11.63
CA ASP A 56 -10.75 -12.67 -13.05
C ASP A 56 -10.92 -11.27 -13.62
N TYR A 57 -9.84 -10.74 -14.18
CA TYR A 57 -9.81 -9.45 -14.84
C TYR A 57 -9.13 -9.55 -16.22
N ALA A 58 -9.72 -8.91 -17.22
CA ALA A 58 -9.20 -8.88 -18.60
C ALA A 58 -8.29 -7.67 -18.88
N SER A 59 -8.18 -6.70 -17.97
CA SER A 59 -7.42 -5.46 -18.18
C SER A 59 -6.67 -5.06 -16.92
N PRO A 60 -5.38 -4.63 -17.02
CA PRO A 60 -4.57 -4.30 -15.86
C PRO A 60 -4.98 -2.99 -15.17
N LEU A 61 -5.48 -2.01 -15.92
CA LEU A 61 -5.75 -0.69 -15.35
C LEU A 61 -6.98 -0.72 -14.44
N VAL A 62 -6.80 -0.28 -13.21
CA VAL A 62 -7.88 -0.02 -12.26
C VAL A 62 -8.59 1.26 -12.69
N ARG A 63 -9.91 1.21 -12.83
CA ARG A 63 -10.72 2.39 -13.15
C ARG A 63 -10.96 3.23 -11.88
N GLN A 64 -11.20 4.51 -12.06
CA GLN A 64 -11.63 5.37 -10.96
C GLN A 64 -12.91 4.82 -10.32
N GLY A 65 -13.00 4.92 -9.00
CA GLY A 65 -14.12 4.44 -8.22
C GLY A 65 -14.22 2.92 -8.08
N THR A 66 -13.19 2.14 -8.43
CA THR A 66 -13.27 0.66 -8.39
C THR A 66 -12.23 -0.02 -7.51
N ALA A 67 -11.21 0.68 -7.05
CA ALA A 67 -10.18 0.12 -6.16
C ALA A 67 -10.78 -0.20 -4.77
N HIS A 68 -10.45 -1.36 -4.26
CA HIS A 68 -10.83 -1.78 -2.92
C HIS A 68 -9.89 -1.20 -1.87
N ILE A 69 -8.60 -1.10 -2.21
CA ILE A 69 -7.52 -0.68 -1.32
C ILE A 69 -6.62 0.30 -2.06
N LEU A 70 -6.29 1.39 -1.39
CA LEU A 70 -5.22 2.33 -1.74
C LEU A 70 -4.16 2.28 -0.65
N LEU A 71 -2.92 1.96 -1.04
CA LEU A 71 -1.73 2.12 -0.21
C LEU A 71 -0.89 3.26 -0.80
N SER A 72 -0.86 4.41 -0.14
CA SER A 72 -0.05 5.54 -0.57
C SER A 72 1.14 5.75 0.35
N PHE A 73 2.34 5.67 -0.22
CA PHE A 73 3.58 5.87 0.51
C PHE A 73 3.97 7.35 0.61
N ASP A 74 3.14 8.23 0.04
CA ASP A 74 3.31 9.68 0.03
C ASP A 74 1.96 10.40 0.16
N GLN A 75 1.92 11.51 0.91
CA GLN A 75 0.68 12.26 1.15
C GLN A 75 0.12 12.90 -0.13
N ASP A 76 0.98 13.51 -0.94
CA ASP A 76 0.53 14.21 -2.16
C ASP A 76 0.04 13.21 -3.21
N GLU A 77 0.66 12.03 -3.27
CA GLU A 77 0.20 10.95 -4.13
C GLU A 77 -1.12 10.34 -3.62
N ALA A 78 -1.38 10.36 -2.31
CA ALA A 78 -2.68 9.94 -1.78
C ALA A 78 -3.81 10.85 -2.31
N TYR A 79 -3.63 12.17 -2.30
CA TYR A 79 -4.60 13.11 -2.88
C TYR A 79 -4.85 12.84 -4.36
N ARG A 80 -3.81 12.56 -5.14
CA ARG A 80 -3.90 12.28 -6.58
C ARG A 80 -4.61 10.98 -6.91
N THR A 81 -4.47 9.97 -6.05
CA THR A 81 -4.96 8.61 -6.31
C THR A 81 -6.22 8.25 -5.54
N LEU A 82 -6.69 9.09 -4.63
CA LEU A 82 -7.90 8.87 -3.83
C LEU A 82 -9.13 8.54 -4.69
N GLY A 83 -9.26 9.18 -5.85
CA GLY A 83 -10.36 8.98 -6.79
C GLY A 83 -10.46 7.56 -7.37
N PHE A 84 -9.44 6.72 -7.23
CA PHE A 84 -9.53 5.32 -7.63
C PHE A 84 -10.36 4.46 -6.68
N LEU A 85 -10.49 4.88 -5.41
CA LEU A 85 -11.20 4.09 -4.42
C LEU A 85 -12.69 4.00 -4.70
N LYS A 86 -13.22 2.79 -4.54
CA LYS A 86 -14.67 2.57 -4.51
C LYS A 86 -15.27 3.06 -3.20
N ARG A 87 -16.58 3.22 -3.17
CA ARG A 87 -17.32 3.42 -1.93
C ARG A 87 -17.04 2.29 -0.94
N GLY A 88 -16.79 2.62 0.33
CA GLY A 88 -16.43 1.66 1.38
C GLY A 88 -15.02 1.07 1.26
N GLY A 89 -14.17 1.62 0.37
CA GLY A 89 -12.79 1.19 0.22
C GLY A 89 -11.89 1.59 1.38
N PHE A 90 -10.71 1.02 1.42
CA PHE A 90 -9.66 1.33 2.41
C PHE A 90 -8.59 2.24 1.81
N CYS A 91 -8.20 3.26 2.55
CA CYS A 91 -7.09 4.16 2.23
C CYS A 91 -6.05 4.15 3.35
N PHE A 92 -4.83 3.74 3.06
CA PHE A 92 -3.71 3.79 3.99
C PHE A 92 -2.65 4.73 3.47
N VAL A 93 -2.23 5.69 4.30
CA VAL A 93 -1.30 6.73 3.86
C VAL A 93 -0.12 6.83 4.83
N ASN A 94 1.09 6.83 4.29
CA ASN A 94 2.27 7.22 5.05
C ASN A 94 2.24 8.72 5.30
N SER A 95 1.95 9.10 6.53
CA SER A 95 1.85 10.50 6.95
C SER A 95 2.34 10.66 8.38
N PRO A 96 3.14 11.70 8.67
CA PRO A 96 3.52 12.03 10.04
C PRO A 96 2.37 12.59 10.88
N LYS A 97 1.28 13.02 10.22
CA LYS A 97 0.09 13.58 10.85
C LYS A 97 -1.07 12.59 10.71
N GLU A 98 -1.78 12.32 11.81
CA GLU A 98 -2.98 11.47 11.78
C GLU A 98 -4.09 12.12 10.95
N ASP A 99 -4.27 13.42 11.11
CA ASP A 99 -5.27 14.21 10.41
C ASP A 99 -4.59 15.22 9.47
N PHE A 100 -4.31 14.78 8.25
CA PHE A 100 -3.68 15.62 7.22
C PHE A 100 -4.63 15.99 6.08
N TRP A 101 -5.81 15.38 6.01
CA TRP A 101 -6.78 15.64 4.94
C TRP A 101 -7.43 17.02 5.09
N ASP A 102 -7.55 17.73 3.97
CA ASP A 102 -8.32 18.98 3.92
C ASP A 102 -9.80 18.74 4.25
N PRO A 103 -10.51 19.75 4.78
CA PRO A 103 -11.94 19.61 5.13
C PRO A 103 -12.82 19.13 3.97
N GLY A 104 -12.54 19.57 2.73
CA GLY A 104 -13.26 19.13 1.55
C GLY A 104 -13.04 17.65 1.24
N ILE A 105 -11.82 17.16 1.43
CA ILE A 105 -11.50 15.74 1.25
C ILE A 105 -12.11 14.88 2.37
N LYS A 106 -12.13 15.37 3.61
CA LYS A 106 -12.82 14.67 4.70
C LYS A 106 -14.30 14.46 4.39
N GLY A 107 -14.99 15.48 3.89
CA GLY A 107 -16.37 15.35 3.45
C GLY A 107 -16.55 14.36 2.29
N TYR A 108 -15.57 14.27 1.39
CA TYR A 108 -15.57 13.26 0.33
C TYR A 108 -15.39 11.83 0.89
N LEU A 109 -14.45 11.64 1.83
CA LEU A 109 -14.21 10.36 2.50
C LEU A 109 -15.47 9.86 3.22
N GLU A 110 -16.10 10.73 4.01
CA GLU A 110 -17.34 10.43 4.73
C GLU A 110 -18.49 10.08 3.77
N LYS A 111 -18.74 10.91 2.76
CA LYS A 111 -19.79 10.68 1.77
C LYS A 111 -19.65 9.36 1.04
N ASN A 112 -18.43 8.93 0.78
CA ASN A 112 -18.11 7.69 0.09
C ASN A 112 -17.81 6.53 1.05
N GLU A 113 -17.99 6.71 2.36
CA GLU A 113 -17.72 5.68 3.37
C GLU A 113 -16.29 5.11 3.28
N ILE A 114 -15.32 5.91 2.80
CA ILE A 114 -13.94 5.48 2.67
C ILE A 114 -13.30 5.46 4.06
N ARG A 115 -12.74 4.31 4.42
CA ARG A 115 -12.02 4.12 5.67
C ARG A 115 -10.56 4.54 5.47
N ALA A 116 -10.23 5.77 5.88
CA ALA A 116 -8.91 6.35 5.69
C ALA A 116 -8.10 6.31 7.00
N TYR A 117 -6.88 5.80 6.89
CA TYR A 117 -5.94 5.64 7.98
C TYR A 117 -4.59 6.26 7.62
N SER A 118 -3.95 6.92 8.57
CA SER A 118 -2.59 7.43 8.43
C SER A 118 -1.66 6.81 9.45
N PHE A 119 -0.45 6.51 8.99
CA PHE A 119 0.59 5.91 9.82
C PHE A 119 1.94 6.53 9.47
N PRO A 120 2.76 6.94 10.47
CA PRO A 120 4.05 7.61 10.22
C PRO A 120 5.16 6.60 9.87
N ALA A 121 4.98 5.86 8.77
CA ALA A 121 5.84 4.74 8.40
C ALA A 121 7.32 5.15 8.20
N ASP A 122 7.57 6.32 7.64
CA ASP A 122 8.94 6.85 7.50
C ASP A 122 9.61 7.09 8.85
N LYS A 123 8.87 7.70 9.81
CA LYS A 123 9.36 7.95 11.16
C LYS A 123 9.69 6.63 11.87
N VAL A 124 8.79 5.65 11.76
CA VAL A 124 8.98 4.32 12.35
C VAL A 124 10.21 3.63 11.76
N ALA A 125 10.31 3.57 10.44
CA ALA A 125 11.43 2.93 9.77
C ALA A 125 12.77 3.64 10.07
N LEU A 126 12.77 4.97 10.20
CA LEU A 126 13.94 5.74 10.58
C LEU A 126 14.38 5.43 12.02
N ALA A 127 13.44 5.37 12.97
CA ALA A 127 13.70 5.03 14.36
C ALA A 127 14.29 3.62 14.52
N LEU A 128 13.88 2.68 13.66
CA LEU A 128 14.42 1.33 13.60
C LEU A 128 15.80 1.23 12.88
N GLY A 129 16.28 2.32 12.28
CA GLY A 129 17.51 2.31 11.47
C GLY A 129 17.35 1.64 10.10
N VAL A 130 16.12 1.43 9.63
CA VAL A 130 15.80 0.74 8.38
C VAL A 130 14.92 1.60 7.42
N PRO A 131 15.34 2.83 7.08
CA PRO A 131 14.48 3.79 6.37
C PRO A 131 13.96 3.29 5.01
N ARG A 132 14.66 2.34 4.39
CA ARG A 132 14.23 1.75 3.11
C ARG A 132 13.06 0.78 3.23
N SER A 133 12.68 0.41 4.45
CA SER A 133 11.59 -0.54 4.73
C SER A 133 10.31 0.15 5.23
N ALA A 134 10.19 1.48 5.05
CA ALA A 134 8.99 2.23 5.45
C ALA A 134 7.71 1.70 4.77
N ASN A 135 7.81 1.28 3.51
CA ASN A 135 6.70 0.64 2.80
C ASN A 135 6.19 -0.61 3.54
N LEU A 136 7.08 -1.41 4.13
CA LEU A 136 6.71 -2.61 4.90
C LEU A 136 6.02 -2.23 6.22
N ALA A 137 6.46 -1.15 6.87
CA ALA A 137 5.79 -0.64 8.07
C ALA A 137 4.34 -0.21 7.76
N LEU A 138 4.11 0.48 6.62
CA LEU A 138 2.75 0.84 6.22
C LEU A 138 1.90 -0.40 5.87
N ILE A 139 2.46 -1.39 5.18
CA ILE A 139 1.76 -2.64 4.87
C ILE A 139 1.41 -3.37 6.17
N GLY A 140 2.35 -3.49 7.11
CA GLY A 140 2.07 -4.09 8.42
C GLY A 140 0.90 -3.41 9.12
N TYR A 141 0.93 -2.08 9.20
CA TYR A 141 -0.15 -1.31 9.79
C TYR A 141 -1.48 -1.53 9.07
N ALA A 142 -1.49 -1.57 7.75
CA ALA A 142 -2.71 -1.83 6.99
C ALA A 142 -3.34 -3.17 7.36
N LEU A 143 -2.53 -4.21 7.57
CA LEU A 143 -3.02 -5.54 7.96
C LEU A 143 -3.50 -5.63 9.41
N SER A 144 -3.17 -4.67 10.27
CA SER A 144 -3.71 -4.61 11.63
C SER A 144 -5.17 -4.11 11.68
N VAL A 145 -5.65 -3.53 10.58
CA VAL A 145 -7.03 -3.05 10.48
C VAL A 145 -7.96 -4.22 10.11
N PRO A 146 -9.12 -4.36 10.79
CA PRO A 146 -10.09 -5.40 10.47
C PRO A 146 -10.58 -5.37 9.03
N ASP A 147 -11.02 -6.52 8.53
CA ASP A 147 -11.59 -6.74 7.20
C ASP A 147 -10.58 -6.63 6.03
N MET A 148 -9.29 -6.62 6.32
CA MET A 148 -8.29 -6.72 5.25
C MET A 148 -8.31 -8.12 4.62
N PRO A 149 -8.20 -8.23 3.28
CA PRO A 149 -8.34 -9.51 2.57
C PRO A 149 -7.10 -10.41 2.66
N PHE A 150 -6.05 -9.96 3.34
CA PHE A 150 -4.79 -10.70 3.51
C PHE A 150 -4.51 -10.87 5.01
N THR A 151 -3.96 -12.01 5.39
CA THR A 151 -3.53 -12.25 6.76
C THR A 151 -2.10 -11.76 7.01
N TYR A 152 -1.78 -11.46 8.26
CA TYR A 152 -0.43 -11.09 8.67
C TYR A 152 0.57 -12.21 8.35
N GLU A 153 0.20 -13.46 8.64
CA GLU A 153 1.05 -14.63 8.46
C GLU A 153 1.41 -14.83 6.99
N ASP A 154 0.42 -14.82 6.08
CA ASP A 154 0.64 -15.03 4.65
C ASP A 154 1.55 -13.94 4.05
N VAL A 155 1.33 -12.69 4.43
CA VAL A 155 2.15 -11.58 3.96
C VAL A 155 3.56 -11.67 4.53
N LYS A 156 3.72 -12.01 5.81
CA LYS A 156 5.01 -12.19 6.44
C LYS A 156 5.84 -13.29 5.78
N GLU A 157 5.26 -14.46 5.53
CA GLU A 157 5.91 -15.56 4.83
C GLU A 157 6.32 -15.14 3.41
N THR A 158 5.47 -14.41 2.71
CA THR A 158 5.79 -13.87 1.40
C THR A 158 6.98 -12.88 1.46
N ILE A 159 7.02 -11.98 2.46
CA ILE A 159 8.17 -11.09 2.66
C ILE A 159 9.45 -11.88 2.89
N VAL A 160 9.42 -12.92 3.73
CA VAL A 160 10.59 -13.81 3.97
C VAL A 160 11.11 -14.39 2.67
N ARG A 161 10.20 -14.90 1.83
CA ARG A 161 10.54 -15.60 0.59
C ARG A 161 11.11 -14.70 -0.49
N ILE A 162 10.51 -13.51 -0.69
CA ILE A 162 10.88 -12.64 -1.82
C ILE A 162 11.91 -11.56 -1.47
N SER A 163 12.16 -11.31 -0.18
CA SER A 163 13.15 -10.31 0.24
C SER A 163 14.57 -10.78 -0.06
N PRO A 164 15.40 -9.93 -0.67
CA PRO A 164 16.83 -10.22 -0.76
C PRO A 164 17.40 -10.48 0.64
N PRO A 165 18.29 -11.48 0.82
CA PRO A 165 18.78 -11.87 2.15
C PRO A 165 19.28 -10.71 3.01
N ARG A 166 20.01 -9.78 2.39
CA ARG A 166 20.58 -8.58 3.07
C ARG A 166 19.56 -7.60 3.63
N PHE A 167 18.29 -7.66 3.19
CA PHE A 167 17.22 -6.75 3.62
C PHE A 167 16.10 -7.45 4.38
N ARG A 168 16.14 -8.78 4.46
CA ARG A 168 15.04 -9.57 5.02
C ARG A 168 14.71 -9.19 6.45
N ASP A 169 15.71 -9.15 7.31
CA ASP A 169 15.51 -8.84 8.73
C ASP A 169 14.99 -7.41 8.92
N ALA A 170 15.56 -6.44 8.19
CA ALA A 170 15.09 -5.07 8.19
C ALA A 170 13.63 -4.94 7.73
N ASN A 171 13.28 -5.66 6.66
CA ASN A 171 11.92 -5.71 6.13
C ASN A 171 10.93 -6.29 7.15
N LEU A 172 11.28 -7.41 7.78
CA LEU A 172 10.44 -8.04 8.79
C LEU A 172 10.28 -7.17 10.03
N GLN A 173 11.36 -6.55 10.50
CA GLN A 173 11.31 -5.66 11.65
C GLN A 173 10.36 -4.49 11.41
N ALA A 174 10.45 -3.82 10.25
CA ALA A 174 9.55 -2.73 9.90
C ALA A 174 8.10 -3.20 9.77
N PHE A 175 7.87 -4.33 9.11
CA PHE A 175 6.54 -4.92 8.93
C PHE A 175 5.89 -5.27 10.28
N ASP A 176 6.60 -5.97 11.16
CA ASP A 176 6.11 -6.38 12.47
C ASP A 176 5.79 -5.17 13.37
N THR A 177 6.64 -4.12 13.32
CA THR A 177 6.41 -2.88 14.08
C THR A 177 5.18 -2.14 13.56
N GLY A 178 5.02 -2.06 12.25
CA GLY A 178 3.80 -1.50 11.64
C GLY A 178 2.54 -2.25 12.04
N TYR A 179 2.57 -3.59 12.02
CA TYR A 179 1.43 -4.42 12.39
C TYR A 179 1.03 -4.23 13.86
N ARG A 180 1.99 -4.04 14.78
CA ARG A 180 1.70 -3.69 16.18
C ARG A 180 1.18 -2.26 16.35
N GLY A 181 1.20 -1.43 15.31
CA GLY A 181 0.78 -0.04 15.37
C GLY A 181 1.69 0.85 16.21
N GLU A 182 2.92 0.43 16.45
CA GLU A 182 3.92 1.18 17.21
C GLU A 182 4.39 2.38 16.38
N LYS A 183 4.35 3.62 16.97
CA LYS A 183 4.64 4.91 16.28
C LYS A 183 5.90 5.57 16.81
#